data_2dc3ca6312ff09602b371ec0a55f4a26
#
_entry.id   2dc3ca6312ff09602b371ec0a55f4a26
#
_cell.length_a   1.000
_cell.length_b   1.000
_cell.length_c   1.000
_cell.angle_alpha   90.00
_cell.angle_beta   90.00
_cell.angle_gamma   90.00
#
_symmetry.space_group_name_H-M   'P 1'
#
loop_
_entity.id
_entity.type
_entity.pdbx_description
1 polymer ?
#
loop_
_entity_poly.entity_id
_entity_poly.type
_entity_poly.pdbx_seq_one_letter_code
_entity_poly.pdbx_strand_id
1 'polypeptide(L)'
;MFFFFPPEDAPRESLQQWNKLKSDTVRWIFDPKAKTDSRVKPAQLFGISGEFSRSDDRFVTKKYNHFWQLQIDPTRPYDFQKCGSPAGGLFNAIGHFTWDEGTKDVYWAGPTTTFQEPVFMPKITDIEGDGYLMCLLNHLDELRNDVLIFDALNLAKGPLAIVHLSCKLRVGLHGNFVDQREIEAWQELRKESGELGPVKPATKPLPWQERLIMNGMNGATGTHGTNGTSGMK
;
A
#
# COMPACT_ATOMS: atom_id res chain seq x y z
N MET A 1 7.73 9.12 13.70
CA MET A 1 7.89 7.75 14.26
C MET A 1 9.18 7.18 13.70
N PHE A 2 10.09 6.71 14.55
CA PHE A 2 11.35 6.14 14.08
C PHE A 2 11.14 4.64 13.94
N PHE A 3 11.31 4.09 12.72
CA PHE A 3 11.39 2.65 12.53
C PHE A 3 12.74 2.17 13.07
N PHE A 4 12.74 1.59 14.24
CA PHE A 4 13.87 0.82 14.71
C PHE A 4 13.74 -0.59 14.16
N PHE A 5 14.49 -0.91 13.14
CA PHE A 5 14.67 -2.30 12.75
C PHE A 5 15.57 -2.96 13.78
N PRO A 6 15.19 -4.10 14.37
CA PRO A 6 16.10 -4.85 15.21
C PRO A 6 17.34 -5.26 14.36
N PRO A 7 18.53 -5.33 14.95
CA PRO A 7 19.70 -5.86 14.27
C PRO A 7 19.39 -7.22 13.64
N GLU A 8 20.05 -7.57 12.52
CA GLU A 8 19.84 -8.84 11.82
C GLU A 8 20.09 -10.08 12.71
N ASP A 9 20.91 -9.92 13.75
CA ASP A 9 21.26 -10.91 14.76
C ASP A 9 20.42 -10.82 16.03
N ALA A 10 19.37 -9.99 16.07
CA ALA A 10 18.54 -9.82 17.25
C ALA A 10 17.89 -11.15 17.66
N PRO A 11 17.94 -11.52 18.97
CA PRO A 11 17.31 -12.73 19.45
C PRO A 11 15.80 -12.76 19.10
N ARG A 12 15.27 -13.94 18.74
CA ARG A 12 13.83 -14.10 18.43
C ARG A 12 12.90 -13.57 19.53
N GLU A 13 13.34 -13.61 20.77
CA GLU A 13 12.64 -13.07 21.94
C GLU A 13 12.50 -11.54 21.87
N SER A 14 13.50 -10.83 21.36
CA SER A 14 13.41 -9.38 21.17
C SER A 14 12.41 -9.00 20.08
N LEU A 15 12.27 -9.83 19.04
CA LEU A 15 11.26 -9.65 17.99
C LEU A 15 9.83 -9.83 18.54
N GLN A 16 9.63 -10.75 19.50
CA GLN A 16 8.35 -10.88 20.22
C GLN A 16 8.04 -9.67 21.10
N GLN A 17 9.07 -8.97 21.62
CA GLN A 17 8.85 -7.74 22.38
C GLN A 17 8.40 -6.59 21.47
N TRP A 18 8.86 -6.51 20.23
CA TRP A 18 8.38 -5.51 19.26
C TRP A 18 6.89 -5.67 18.95
N ASN A 19 6.39 -6.90 18.90
CA ASN A 19 4.96 -7.19 18.73
C ASN A 19 4.11 -6.77 19.94
N LYS A 20 4.74 -6.44 21.09
CA LYS A 20 4.08 -5.93 22.29
C LYS A 20 4.00 -4.40 22.33
N LEU A 21 4.68 -3.70 21.43
CA LEU A 21 4.55 -2.26 21.32
C LEU A 21 3.13 -1.93 20.85
N LYS A 22 2.36 -1.37 21.78
CA LYS A 22 1.03 -0.89 21.48
C LYS A 22 1.15 0.53 20.97
N SER A 23 0.72 0.76 19.74
CA SER A 23 0.41 2.08 19.23
C SER A 23 -1.11 2.21 19.16
N ASP A 24 -1.62 3.40 19.45
CA ASP A 24 -3.04 3.68 19.31
C ASP A 24 -3.26 4.58 18.08
N THR A 25 -4.32 4.31 17.33
CA THR A 25 -4.80 5.24 16.33
C THR A 25 -5.55 6.37 17.04
N VAL A 26 -5.07 7.60 16.87
CA VAL A 26 -5.59 8.76 17.59
C VAL A 26 -6.02 9.86 16.63
N ARG A 27 -7.06 10.61 17.01
CA ARG A 27 -7.48 11.83 16.34
C ARG A 27 -7.13 13.04 17.17
N TRP A 28 -6.35 13.95 16.57
CA TRP A 28 -6.04 15.25 17.15
C TRP A 28 -6.89 16.31 16.50
N ILE A 29 -7.47 17.20 17.31
CA ILE A 29 -8.22 18.37 16.82
C ILE A 29 -7.46 19.61 17.26
N PHE A 30 -7.05 20.41 16.29
CA PHE A 30 -6.34 21.67 16.50
C PHE A 30 -7.31 22.83 16.26
N ASP A 31 -7.44 23.71 17.25
CA ASP A 31 -8.15 24.97 17.07
C ASP A 31 -7.12 26.05 16.66
N PRO A 32 -7.21 26.57 15.42
CA PRO A 32 -6.26 27.57 14.94
C PRO A 32 -6.39 28.91 15.68
N LYS A 33 -7.47 29.12 16.46
CA LYS A 33 -7.69 30.29 17.30
C LYS A 33 -7.29 30.10 18.75
N ALA A 34 -6.84 28.91 19.13
CA ALA A 34 -6.37 28.64 20.47
C ALA A 34 -5.13 29.48 20.80
N LYS A 35 -4.95 29.77 22.09
CA LYS A 35 -3.76 30.50 22.54
C LYS A 35 -2.50 29.67 22.22
N THR A 36 -1.40 30.35 21.88
CA THR A 36 -0.09 29.77 21.79
C THR A 36 0.21 28.96 23.05
N ASP A 37 0.86 27.81 22.90
CA ASP A 37 1.17 26.87 23.98
C ASP A 37 -0.01 26.09 24.58
N SER A 38 -1.19 26.18 23.98
CA SER A 38 -2.32 25.34 24.38
C SER A 38 -1.97 23.86 24.16
N ARG A 39 -2.13 23.04 25.21
CA ARG A 39 -1.94 21.59 25.09
C ARG A 39 -3.12 20.97 24.37
N VAL A 40 -2.83 20.26 23.27
CA VAL A 40 -3.83 19.47 22.57
C VAL A 40 -3.77 18.04 23.09
N LYS A 41 -4.92 17.48 23.42
CA LYS A 41 -5.06 16.06 23.79
C LYS A 41 -5.70 15.32 22.62
N PRO A 42 -5.40 14.02 22.45
CA PRO A 42 -6.11 13.22 21.45
C PRO A 42 -7.61 13.21 21.77
N ALA A 43 -8.41 13.50 20.76
CA ALA A 43 -9.87 13.55 20.90
C ALA A 43 -10.50 12.16 20.89
N GLN A 44 -9.84 11.21 20.27
CA GLN A 44 -10.35 9.85 20.11
C GLN A 44 -9.18 8.87 20.03
N LEU A 45 -9.38 7.68 20.65
CA LEU A 45 -8.45 6.57 20.70
C LEU A 45 -9.21 5.31 20.30
N PHE A 46 -8.64 4.53 19.38
CA PHE A 46 -9.28 3.29 18.91
C PHE A 46 -8.67 2.02 19.51
N GLY A 47 -7.54 2.10 20.22
CA GLY A 47 -6.83 0.92 20.76
C GLY A 47 -6.35 -0.02 19.65
N ILE A 48 -6.07 0.50 18.47
CA ILE A 48 -5.69 -0.27 17.29
C ILE A 48 -4.26 0.10 16.91
N SER A 49 -3.40 -0.89 16.87
CA SER A 49 -2.04 -0.74 16.39
C SER A 49 -2.02 -0.81 14.86
N GLY A 50 -1.51 0.22 14.21
CA GLY A 50 -1.44 0.27 12.77
C GLY A 50 -0.69 1.49 12.26
N GLU A 51 -0.49 1.51 10.94
CA GLU A 51 0.19 2.59 10.23
C GLU A 51 -0.37 2.80 8.83
N PHE A 52 0.20 3.77 8.12
CA PHE A 52 -0.16 4.08 6.73
C PHE A 52 -1.66 4.37 6.57
N SER A 53 -2.17 5.24 7.45
CA SER A 53 -3.57 5.68 7.36
C SER A 53 -3.81 6.45 6.07
N ARG A 54 -4.87 6.09 5.37
CA ARG A 54 -5.36 6.74 4.15
C ARG A 54 -6.79 7.20 4.35
N SER A 55 -7.10 8.37 3.83
CA SER A 55 -8.46 8.89 3.70
C SER A 55 -8.77 9.16 2.24
N ASP A 56 -9.99 9.54 1.96
CA ASP A 56 -10.38 10.02 0.64
C ASP A 56 -9.82 11.44 0.42
N ASP A 57 -8.85 11.59 -0.48
CA ASP A 57 -8.14 12.85 -0.72
C ASP A 57 -9.07 14.00 -1.15
N ARG A 58 -10.25 13.70 -1.72
CA ARG A 58 -11.26 14.71 -2.05
C ARG A 58 -11.83 15.44 -0.82
N PHE A 59 -11.66 14.82 0.36
CA PHE A 59 -12.10 15.34 1.66
C PHE A 59 -10.96 15.86 2.54
N VAL A 60 -9.74 15.90 2.05
CA VAL A 60 -8.62 16.55 2.75
C VAL A 60 -8.98 18.00 3.04
N THR A 61 -8.70 18.46 4.26
CA THR A 61 -9.09 19.79 4.80
C THR A 61 -10.59 20.00 5.05
N LYS A 62 -11.43 19.00 4.84
CA LYS A 62 -12.86 19.01 5.13
C LYS A 62 -13.19 18.08 6.30
N LYS A 63 -14.44 18.08 6.75
CA LYS A 63 -14.91 17.02 7.64
C LYS A 63 -14.91 15.71 6.85
N TYR A 64 -14.20 14.70 7.37
CA TYR A 64 -14.18 13.35 6.81
C TYR A 64 -14.51 12.32 7.90
N ASN A 65 -15.01 11.17 7.49
CA ASN A 65 -15.43 10.12 8.38
C ASN A 65 -14.67 8.81 8.13
N HIS A 66 -14.34 8.48 6.88
CA HIS A 66 -13.73 7.22 6.50
C HIS A 66 -12.22 7.30 6.45
N PHE A 67 -11.54 6.26 6.96
CA PHE A 67 -10.11 6.05 6.76
C PHE A 67 -9.77 4.57 6.75
N TRP A 68 -8.67 4.24 6.09
CA TRP A 68 -8.14 2.89 5.97
C TRP A 68 -6.70 2.88 6.46
N GLN A 69 -6.27 1.78 7.09
CA GLN A 69 -4.89 1.64 7.51
C GLN A 69 -4.45 0.19 7.57
N LEU A 70 -3.15 -0.02 7.50
CA LEU A 70 -2.54 -1.29 7.84
C LEU A 70 -2.63 -1.54 9.34
N GLN A 71 -2.83 -2.79 9.72
CA GLN A 71 -2.96 -3.19 11.12
C GLN A 71 -2.01 -4.30 11.49
N ILE A 72 -1.57 -4.25 12.74
CA ILE A 72 -1.02 -5.38 13.46
C ILE A 72 -2.16 -5.95 14.30
N ASP A 73 -2.81 -7.01 13.82
CA ASP A 73 -3.89 -7.67 14.53
C ASP A 73 -3.37 -8.93 15.22
N PRO A 74 -3.16 -8.89 16.55
CA PRO A 74 -2.62 -10.03 17.29
C PRO A 74 -3.63 -11.18 17.44
N THR A 75 -4.90 -10.96 17.07
CA THR A 75 -5.92 -12.01 17.10
C THR A 75 -5.91 -12.88 15.84
N ARG A 76 -5.20 -12.43 14.81
CA ARG A 76 -5.03 -13.16 13.55
C ARG A 76 -3.71 -13.93 13.57
N PRO A 77 -3.72 -15.23 13.27
CA PRO A 77 -2.50 -16.02 13.28
C PRO A 77 -1.51 -15.55 12.22
N TYR A 78 -0.22 -15.66 12.55
CA TYR A 78 0.89 -15.48 11.63
C TYR A 78 1.91 -16.59 11.86
N ASP A 79 2.35 -17.23 10.77
CA ASP A 79 3.26 -18.37 10.81
C ASP A 79 4.73 -17.93 10.78
N PHE A 80 5.27 -17.58 11.95
CA PHE A 80 6.67 -17.20 12.12
C PHE A 80 7.66 -18.32 11.78
N GLN A 81 7.25 -19.59 11.89
CA GLN A 81 8.14 -20.70 11.58
C GLN A 81 8.37 -20.80 10.09
N LYS A 82 7.32 -20.63 9.30
CA LYS A 82 7.35 -20.72 7.84
C LYS A 82 7.87 -19.45 7.18
N CYS A 83 7.50 -18.30 7.71
CA CYS A 83 7.72 -17.01 7.06
C CYS A 83 8.81 -16.15 7.70
N GLY A 84 9.28 -16.50 8.90
CA GLY A 84 10.23 -15.69 9.66
C GLY A 84 9.61 -14.36 10.13
N SER A 85 10.46 -13.40 10.49
CA SER A 85 10.01 -12.04 10.80
C SER A 85 9.85 -11.24 9.52
N PRO A 86 8.68 -10.61 9.29
CA PRO A 86 8.47 -9.83 8.10
C PRO A 86 9.29 -8.54 8.12
N ALA A 87 9.94 -8.21 7.01
CA ALA A 87 10.57 -6.91 6.83
C ALA A 87 9.51 -5.80 6.84
N GLY A 88 9.78 -4.68 7.50
CA GLY A 88 8.87 -3.54 7.54
C GLY A 88 7.74 -3.62 8.56
N GLY A 89 7.67 -4.68 9.38
CA GLY A 89 6.65 -4.87 10.41
C GLY A 89 5.57 -5.89 10.03
N LEU A 90 4.88 -6.40 11.06
CA LEU A 90 3.85 -7.42 10.91
C LEU A 90 2.49 -6.77 10.61
N PHE A 91 2.33 -6.15 9.46
CA PHE A 91 1.02 -5.67 8.99
C PHE A 91 0.24 -6.83 8.38
N ASN A 92 -0.38 -7.65 9.23
CA ASN A 92 -1.08 -8.86 8.85
C ASN A 92 -2.55 -8.65 8.45
N ALA A 93 -3.06 -7.43 8.61
CA ALA A 93 -4.43 -7.08 8.25
C ALA A 93 -4.53 -5.67 7.68
N ILE A 94 -5.62 -5.38 6.99
CA ILE A 94 -6.01 -4.06 6.54
C ILE A 94 -7.40 -3.75 7.09
N GLY A 95 -7.59 -2.54 7.62
CA GLY A 95 -8.84 -2.12 8.25
C GLY A 95 -9.44 -0.88 7.62
N HIS A 96 -10.76 -0.82 7.63
CA HIS A 96 -11.60 0.33 7.34
C HIS A 96 -12.28 0.81 8.61
N PHE A 97 -12.24 2.10 8.87
CA PHE A 97 -12.74 2.73 10.08
C PHE A 97 -13.59 3.93 9.78
N THR A 98 -14.50 4.23 10.70
CA THR A 98 -15.26 5.48 10.72
C THR A 98 -15.04 6.22 12.02
N TRP A 99 -14.90 7.54 11.94
CA TRP A 99 -14.72 8.37 13.13
C TRP A 99 -15.98 8.54 13.95
N ASP A 100 -17.13 8.63 13.28
CA ASP A 100 -18.41 8.92 13.94
C ASP A 100 -18.99 7.66 14.61
N GLU A 101 -18.87 6.49 13.99
CA GLU A 101 -19.48 5.24 14.47
C GLU A 101 -18.51 4.31 15.18
N GLY A 102 -17.20 4.54 15.05
CA GLY A 102 -16.18 3.65 15.58
C GLY A 102 -16.21 2.25 14.92
N THR A 103 -16.89 2.13 13.79
CA THR A 103 -17.05 0.88 13.07
C THR A 103 -15.70 0.39 12.57
N LYS A 104 -15.49 -0.92 12.67
CA LYS A 104 -14.29 -1.59 12.19
C LYS A 104 -14.66 -2.69 11.21
N ASP A 105 -14.13 -2.58 10.01
CA ASP A 105 -14.18 -3.60 8.98
C ASP A 105 -12.76 -4.03 8.64
N VAL A 106 -12.45 -5.33 8.70
CA VAL A 106 -11.08 -5.83 8.61
C VAL A 106 -11.00 -6.99 7.63
N TYR A 107 -10.00 -6.93 6.76
CA TYR A 107 -9.61 -8.03 5.91
C TYR A 107 -8.26 -8.62 6.33
N TRP A 108 -8.19 -9.95 6.39
CA TRP A 108 -7.02 -10.76 6.67
C TRP A 108 -6.90 -11.85 5.60
N ALA A 109 -5.74 -11.95 4.96
CA ALA A 109 -5.53 -12.81 3.80
C ALA A 109 -4.95 -14.20 4.13
N GLY A 110 -4.53 -14.41 5.39
CA GLY A 110 -3.98 -15.70 5.81
C GLY A 110 -2.70 -15.58 6.67
N PRO A 111 -2.25 -16.69 7.27
CA PRO A 111 -1.18 -16.68 8.26
C PRO A 111 0.22 -16.47 7.66
N THR A 112 0.38 -16.56 6.35
CA THR A 112 1.67 -16.42 5.66
C THR A 112 1.77 -15.12 4.86
N THR A 113 0.88 -14.16 5.14
CA THR A 113 0.75 -12.94 4.35
C THR A 113 0.95 -11.67 5.17
N THR A 114 1.45 -10.63 4.51
CA THR A 114 1.51 -9.26 5.02
C THR A 114 1.09 -8.27 3.94
N PHE A 115 0.57 -7.11 4.37
CA PHE A 115 0.14 -6.05 3.48
C PHE A 115 1.18 -4.94 3.39
N GLN A 116 1.17 -4.23 2.26
CA GLN A 116 1.86 -2.96 2.09
C GLN A 116 0.84 -1.81 2.06
N GLU A 117 1.32 -0.57 2.12
CA GLU A 117 0.50 0.63 2.22
C GLU A 117 -0.70 0.62 1.24
N PRO A 118 -1.92 0.87 1.74
CA PRO A 118 -3.09 0.97 0.87
C PRO A 118 -3.12 2.31 0.14
N VAL A 119 -3.72 2.31 -1.04
CA VAL A 119 -3.96 3.50 -1.85
C VAL A 119 -5.44 3.58 -2.17
N PHE A 120 -6.06 4.72 -1.90
CA PHE A 120 -7.46 4.97 -2.22
C PHE A 120 -7.60 5.55 -3.63
N MET A 121 -8.52 5.00 -4.42
CA MET A 121 -8.86 5.43 -5.77
C MET A 121 -10.32 5.84 -5.80
N PRO A 122 -10.64 7.15 -5.89
CA PRO A 122 -12.03 7.60 -5.87
C PRO A 122 -12.78 7.20 -7.15
N LYS A 123 -14.06 6.86 -7.01
CA LYS A 123 -15.00 6.87 -8.14
C LYS A 123 -15.43 8.30 -8.44
N ILE A 124 -16.06 8.50 -9.60
CA ILE A 124 -16.60 9.80 -10.01
C ILE A 124 -17.95 10.04 -9.31
N THR A 125 -17.89 10.24 -7.99
CA THR A 125 -19.06 10.56 -7.15
C THR A 125 -18.64 11.58 -6.08
N ASP A 126 -19.62 12.25 -5.45
CA ASP A 126 -19.37 13.15 -4.33
C ASP A 126 -19.51 12.46 -2.96
N ILE A 127 -19.64 11.14 -2.95
CA ILE A 127 -19.81 10.34 -1.73
C ILE A 127 -18.43 10.03 -1.17
N GLU A 128 -18.17 10.39 0.08
CA GLU A 128 -16.95 10.05 0.79
C GLU A 128 -16.75 8.53 0.88
N GLY A 129 -15.54 8.08 0.55
CA GLY A 129 -15.18 6.68 0.60
C GLY A 129 -15.71 5.83 -0.55
N ASP A 130 -16.58 6.38 -1.42
CA ASP A 130 -17.01 5.63 -2.62
C ASP A 130 -15.87 5.57 -3.63
N GLY A 131 -15.20 4.44 -3.62
CA GLY A 131 -14.00 4.22 -4.39
C GLY A 131 -13.49 2.79 -4.26
N TYR A 132 -12.26 2.62 -4.68
CA TYR A 132 -11.53 1.37 -4.56
C TYR A 132 -10.34 1.56 -3.63
N LEU A 133 -10.02 0.52 -2.88
CA LEU A 133 -8.79 0.45 -2.11
C LEU A 133 -7.87 -0.56 -2.76
N MET A 134 -6.67 -0.14 -3.12
CA MET A 134 -5.65 -0.99 -3.71
C MET A 134 -4.49 -1.16 -2.74
N CYS A 135 -3.98 -2.38 -2.59
CA CYS A 135 -2.76 -2.63 -1.82
C CYS A 135 -1.99 -3.82 -2.38
N LEU A 136 -0.72 -3.90 -2.03
CA LEU A 136 0.10 -5.08 -2.29
C LEU A 136 -0.05 -6.07 -1.14
N LEU A 137 -0.22 -7.35 -1.48
CA LEU A 137 -0.15 -8.48 -0.58
C LEU A 137 1.14 -9.25 -0.82
N ASN A 138 1.90 -9.47 0.24
CA ASN A 138 3.09 -10.32 0.21
C ASN A 138 2.71 -11.73 0.64
N HIS A 139 2.91 -12.73 -0.20
CA HIS A 139 2.90 -14.15 0.16
C HIS A 139 4.34 -14.55 0.52
N LEU A 140 4.61 -14.63 1.81
CA LEU A 140 5.99 -14.78 2.30
C LEU A 140 6.54 -16.19 2.11
N ASP A 141 5.68 -17.18 2.18
CA ASP A 141 6.02 -18.58 1.95
C ASP A 141 6.20 -18.94 0.46
N GLU A 142 5.48 -18.26 -0.42
CA GLU A 142 5.56 -18.44 -1.87
C GLU A 142 6.53 -17.48 -2.55
N LEU A 143 7.05 -16.49 -1.81
CA LEU A 143 7.90 -15.41 -2.34
C LEU A 143 7.24 -14.67 -3.51
N ARG A 144 5.94 -14.45 -3.44
CA ARG A 144 5.09 -13.86 -4.47
C ARG A 144 4.38 -12.61 -3.94
N ASN A 145 4.00 -11.73 -4.85
CA ASN A 145 3.18 -10.56 -4.54
C ASN A 145 1.93 -10.54 -5.40
N ASP A 146 0.84 -10.06 -4.80
CA ASP A 146 -0.41 -9.78 -5.49
C ASP A 146 -0.81 -8.31 -5.30
N VAL A 147 -1.47 -7.73 -6.29
CA VAL A 147 -2.22 -6.49 -6.11
C VAL A 147 -3.66 -6.85 -5.81
N LEU A 148 -4.16 -6.42 -4.67
CA LEU A 148 -5.56 -6.58 -4.29
C LEU A 148 -6.31 -5.30 -4.54
N ILE A 149 -7.51 -5.39 -5.09
CA ILE A 149 -8.43 -4.27 -5.33
C ILE A 149 -9.73 -4.57 -4.61
N PHE A 150 -10.12 -3.71 -3.68
CA PHE A 150 -11.34 -3.83 -2.89
C PHE A 150 -12.35 -2.74 -3.24
N ASP A 151 -13.61 -2.99 -2.96
CA ASP A 151 -14.58 -1.93 -2.68
C ASP A 151 -14.21 -1.31 -1.33
N ALA A 152 -13.89 -0.03 -1.32
CA ALA A 152 -13.34 0.63 -0.13
C ALA A 152 -14.31 0.64 1.06
N LEU A 153 -15.62 0.69 0.81
CA LEU A 153 -16.66 0.69 1.85
C LEU A 153 -17.07 -0.71 2.30
N ASN A 154 -16.59 -1.77 1.63
CA ASN A 154 -16.98 -3.15 1.88
C ASN A 154 -15.78 -4.09 2.01
N LEU A 155 -14.77 -3.68 2.73
CA LEU A 155 -13.48 -4.36 2.81
C LEU A 155 -13.57 -5.82 3.26
N ALA A 156 -14.44 -6.13 4.25
CA ALA A 156 -14.62 -7.50 4.76
C ALA A 156 -15.19 -8.48 3.74
N LYS A 157 -15.79 -8.01 2.66
CA LYS A 157 -16.24 -8.89 1.57
C LYS A 157 -15.10 -9.51 0.77
N GLY A 158 -13.88 -9.03 1.01
CA GLY A 158 -12.69 -9.43 0.26
C GLY A 158 -12.48 -8.63 -1.02
N PRO A 159 -11.39 -8.94 -1.75
CA PRO A 159 -11.03 -8.20 -2.95
C PRO A 159 -12.02 -8.47 -4.10
N LEU A 160 -12.33 -7.41 -4.85
CA LEU A 160 -13.07 -7.49 -6.12
C LEU A 160 -12.21 -8.09 -7.23
N ALA A 161 -10.90 -7.84 -7.17
CA ALA A 161 -9.94 -8.36 -8.11
C ALA A 161 -8.59 -8.63 -7.43
N ILE A 162 -7.89 -9.63 -7.93
CA ILE A 162 -6.54 -10.01 -7.54
C ILE A 162 -5.69 -10.06 -8.80
N VAL A 163 -4.60 -9.29 -8.82
CA VAL A 163 -3.62 -9.32 -9.90
C VAL A 163 -2.36 -10.00 -9.40
N HIS A 164 -2.10 -11.20 -9.88
CA HIS A 164 -0.89 -11.94 -9.56
C HIS A 164 0.31 -11.33 -10.28
N LEU A 165 1.32 -10.90 -9.52
CA LEU A 165 2.53 -10.35 -10.12
C LEU A 165 3.49 -11.48 -10.50
N SER A 166 4.09 -11.36 -11.68
CA SER A 166 5.09 -12.29 -12.18
C SER A 166 6.47 -12.13 -11.52
N CYS A 167 6.63 -11.16 -10.63
CA CYS A 167 7.88 -10.86 -9.94
C CYS A 167 7.64 -10.62 -8.45
N LYS A 168 8.66 -10.95 -7.65
CA LYS A 168 8.69 -10.57 -6.24
C LYS A 168 9.11 -9.11 -6.10
N LEU A 169 8.32 -8.33 -5.42
CA LEU A 169 8.64 -6.96 -5.04
C LEU A 169 9.26 -6.94 -3.64
N ARG A 170 10.14 -5.98 -3.42
CA ARG A 170 10.58 -5.63 -2.06
C ARG A 170 9.45 -4.88 -1.35
N VAL A 171 9.49 -4.91 -0.03
CA VAL A 171 8.58 -4.08 0.77
C VAL A 171 8.82 -2.61 0.39
N GLY A 172 7.78 -1.97 -0.13
CA GLY A 172 7.75 -0.54 -0.41
C GLY A 172 7.47 0.26 0.87
N LEU A 173 7.71 1.57 0.83
CA LEU A 173 7.39 2.45 1.95
C LEU A 173 6.10 3.21 1.65
N HIS A 174 6.09 4.00 0.59
CA HIS A 174 4.94 4.82 0.22
C HIS A 174 4.53 4.61 -1.24
N GLY A 175 3.22 4.64 -1.46
CA GLY A 175 2.61 4.64 -2.78
C GLY A 175 1.53 5.70 -2.89
N ASN A 176 1.16 6.06 -4.10
CA ASN A 176 0.05 6.95 -4.36
C ASN A 176 -0.66 6.58 -5.65
N PHE A 177 -1.91 7.00 -5.77
CA PHE A 177 -2.68 6.99 -7.01
C PHE A 177 -2.68 8.39 -7.60
N VAL A 178 -2.42 8.48 -8.89
CA VAL A 178 -2.53 9.73 -9.64
C VAL A 178 -3.43 9.47 -10.85
N ASP A 179 -4.51 10.21 -10.94
CA ASP A 179 -5.42 10.11 -12.09
C ASP A 179 -4.74 10.61 -13.36
N GLN A 180 -4.93 9.92 -14.47
CA GLN A 180 -4.37 10.31 -15.77
C GLN A 180 -4.76 11.73 -16.16
N ARG A 181 -5.98 12.15 -15.83
CA ARG A 181 -6.48 13.50 -16.07
C ARG A 181 -5.72 14.58 -15.31
N GLU A 182 -5.26 14.25 -14.10
CA GLU A 182 -4.41 15.17 -13.29
C GLU A 182 -3.02 15.31 -13.94
N ILE A 183 -2.47 14.20 -14.42
CA ILE A 183 -1.19 14.20 -15.13
C ILE A 183 -1.30 15.06 -16.39
N GLU A 184 -2.35 14.89 -17.17
CA GLU A 184 -2.59 15.65 -18.40
C GLU A 184 -2.79 17.14 -18.12
N ALA A 185 -3.64 17.48 -17.15
CA ALA A 185 -3.88 18.87 -16.74
C ALA A 185 -2.58 19.55 -16.27
N TRP A 186 -1.77 18.84 -15.48
CA TRP A 186 -0.50 19.33 -15.00
C TRP A 186 0.52 19.53 -16.14
N GLN A 187 0.55 18.62 -17.11
CA GLN A 187 1.39 18.75 -18.29
C GLN A 187 1.02 19.98 -19.13
N GLU A 188 -0.29 20.26 -19.31
CA GLU A 188 -0.73 21.46 -20.03
C GLU A 188 -0.32 22.74 -19.30
N LEU A 189 -0.55 22.83 -17.97
CA LEU A 189 -0.12 23.98 -17.16
C LEU A 189 1.38 24.25 -17.29
N ARG A 190 2.21 23.21 -17.32
CA ARG A 190 3.66 23.36 -17.50
C ARG A 190 4.08 23.76 -18.90
N LYS A 191 3.35 23.37 -19.92
CA LYS A 191 3.57 23.86 -21.29
C LYS A 191 3.27 25.36 -21.37
N GLU A 192 2.15 25.79 -20.79
CA GLU A 192 1.74 27.19 -20.76
C GLU A 192 2.72 28.09 -19.99
N SER A 193 3.28 27.59 -18.87
CA SER A 193 4.27 28.31 -18.07
C SER A 193 5.66 28.36 -18.70
N GLY A 194 5.91 27.60 -19.76
CA GLY A 194 7.24 27.48 -20.41
C GLY A 194 8.27 26.72 -19.56
N GLU A 195 7.87 26.12 -18.44
CA GLU A 195 8.78 25.39 -17.54
C GLU A 195 9.14 23.98 -18.03
N LEU A 196 8.40 23.47 -19.02
CA LEU A 196 8.73 22.20 -19.66
C LEU A 196 9.03 22.44 -21.15
N GLY A 197 10.30 22.29 -21.49
CA GLY A 197 10.62 21.76 -22.81
C GLY A 197 10.04 20.35 -22.97
N PRO A 198 9.84 19.85 -24.22
CA PRO A 198 9.35 18.49 -24.42
C PRO A 198 10.18 17.51 -23.60
N VAL A 199 9.51 16.70 -22.78
CA VAL A 199 10.17 15.60 -22.07
C VAL A 199 10.78 14.70 -23.13
N LYS A 200 12.09 14.85 -23.34
CA LYS A 200 12.80 13.91 -24.19
C LYS A 200 12.73 12.56 -23.50
N PRO A 201 12.19 11.53 -24.11
CA PRO A 201 12.26 10.19 -23.54
C PRO A 201 13.72 9.92 -23.20
N ALA A 202 13.95 9.32 -22.04
CA ALA A 202 15.30 8.97 -21.60
C ALA A 202 15.97 8.16 -22.72
N THR A 203 16.93 8.77 -23.44
CA THR A 203 17.58 8.15 -24.60
C THR A 203 18.61 7.10 -24.18
N LYS A 204 18.85 6.99 -22.88
CA LYS A 204 19.74 5.98 -22.30
C LYS A 204 18.98 5.21 -21.21
N PRO A 205 19.13 3.88 -21.16
CA PRO A 205 18.62 3.09 -20.05
C PRO A 205 19.21 3.63 -18.73
N LEU A 206 18.41 3.62 -17.67
CA LEU A 206 18.91 3.93 -16.34
C LEU A 206 19.98 2.89 -15.95
N PRO A 207 20.97 3.22 -15.12
CA PRO A 207 22.07 2.32 -14.77
C PRO A 207 21.64 0.95 -14.24
N TRP A 208 20.45 0.86 -13.62
CA TRP A 208 19.88 -0.40 -13.19
C TRP A 208 19.26 -1.21 -14.34
N GLN A 209 18.75 -0.56 -15.39
CA GLN A 209 18.24 -1.23 -16.59
C GLN A 209 19.37 -1.84 -17.42
N GLU A 210 20.53 -1.17 -17.49
CA GLU A 210 21.73 -1.71 -18.11
C GLU A 210 22.22 -2.98 -17.41
N ARG A 211 22.14 -3.03 -16.07
CA ARG A 211 22.46 -4.25 -15.31
C ARG A 211 21.49 -5.40 -15.59
N LEU A 212 20.21 -5.12 -15.81
CA LEU A 212 19.23 -6.14 -16.17
C LEU A 212 19.49 -6.71 -17.57
N ILE A 213 19.88 -5.84 -18.53
CA ILE A 213 20.26 -6.25 -19.88
C ILE A 213 21.52 -7.10 -19.87
N MET A 214 22.55 -6.70 -19.11
CA MET A 214 23.80 -7.44 -18.97
C MET A 214 23.62 -8.80 -18.27
N ASN A 215 22.63 -8.96 -17.41
CA ASN A 215 22.33 -10.21 -16.71
C ASN A 215 21.37 -11.14 -17.47
N GLY A 216 21.12 -10.91 -18.77
CA GLY A 216 20.35 -11.81 -19.62
C GLY A 216 18.85 -11.86 -19.34
N MET A 217 18.30 -10.89 -18.58
CA MET A 217 16.86 -10.75 -18.36
C MET A 217 16.16 -9.99 -19.49
N ASN A 218 16.56 -10.25 -20.73
CA ASN A 218 15.75 -9.82 -21.86
C ASN A 218 14.50 -10.69 -21.91
N GLY A 219 13.35 -10.11 -21.60
CA GLY A 219 12.07 -10.76 -21.75
C GLY A 219 11.97 -11.38 -23.15
N ALA A 220 11.75 -12.67 -23.19
CA ALA A 220 11.47 -13.39 -24.42
C ALA A 220 10.21 -12.77 -25.06
N THR A 221 10.39 -12.01 -26.11
CA THR A 221 9.32 -11.74 -27.07
C THR A 221 9.00 -13.06 -27.77
N GLY A 222 7.98 -13.75 -27.26
CA GLY A 222 7.47 -14.97 -27.88
C GLY A 222 6.93 -14.66 -29.26
N THR A 223 7.72 -14.88 -30.29
CA THR A 223 7.22 -15.04 -31.64
C THR A 223 6.59 -16.43 -31.74
N HIS A 224 5.27 -16.49 -31.86
CA HIS A 224 4.55 -17.67 -32.29
C HIS A 224 5.02 -18.05 -33.70
N GLY A 225 5.92 -19.00 -33.79
CA GLY A 225 6.23 -19.67 -35.03
C GLY A 225 5.19 -20.76 -35.28
N THR A 226 4.34 -20.53 -36.26
CA THR A 226 3.50 -21.55 -36.89
C THR A 226 4.42 -22.53 -37.62
N ASN A 227 4.55 -23.75 -37.12
CA ASN A 227 5.15 -24.85 -37.91
C ASN A 227 4.04 -25.64 -38.58
N GLY A 228 4.09 -25.54 -39.91
CA GLY A 228 3.31 -26.34 -40.81
C GLY A 228 3.66 -27.81 -40.82
N THR A 229 2.68 -28.60 -41.09
CA THR A 229 2.63 -30.00 -41.40
C THR A 229 3.51 -30.40 -42.61
N SER A 230 4.23 -31.46 -42.51
CA SER A 230 4.46 -32.50 -43.56
C SER A 230 5.15 -33.68 -42.85
N GLY A 231 4.73 -34.94 -42.88
CA GLY A 231 4.30 -35.69 -44.00
C GLY A 231 5.29 -36.84 -44.20
N MET A 232 4.86 -38.09 -43.96
CA MET A 232 5.30 -39.32 -44.60
C MET A 232 6.75 -39.82 -44.41
N LYS A 233 6.98 -40.86 -43.77
CA LYS A 233 6.99 -42.32 -44.19
C LYS A 233 7.33 -43.20 -43.01
#